data_b8dcd8fb4a987a31afd1a2383a85e073
#
_entry.id   b8dcd8fb4a987a31afd1a2383a85e073
#
_cell.length_a   1.000
_cell.length_b   1.000
_cell.length_c   1.000
_cell.angle_alpha   90.00
_cell.angle_beta   90.00
_cell.angle_gamma   90.00
#
_symmetry.space_group_name_H-M   'P 1'
#
loop_
_entity.id
_entity.type
_entity.pdbx_description
1 polymer ?
#
loop_
_entity_poly.entity_id
_entity_poly.type
_entity_poly.pdbx_seq_one_letter_code
_entity_poly.pdbx_strand_id
1 'polypeptide(L)'
;MPLTCLRPLLLCLGLLALAARSSALDALPPGAFTIVVIPDTQGYRGRGAKATPASTDPVTNPVFRNHTRWIREQLRPQNIVFVSHVGDIVDVNHADQWQVARECLDELHGVVPYSLTVGNHDMTTQGDASLFQRYFPRSRFAAFPWYAGSYAHDRRDQQVSADNVNSHQLFSAGGLDFVHLSLECNAPDDVVAWAGEVLTRHRDRHALITTHMDLGPVAKPASNEGYLSDPKGRMQWTKIHGPRGNSPAQLWDKLYSRHANLRLIFSGDQSRTVSWRLSTPGRSGTPVHALMSDYTSSGPLRLYRFLPAREEIQVITYDTSRREIVTSTRLLPDSASHQF
;
A
#
# COMPACT_ATOMS: atom_id res chain seq x y z
N MET A 1 -10.70 -83.91 10.94
CA MET A 1 -9.80 -82.93 10.22
C MET A 1 -10.67 -81.86 9.62
N PRO A 2 -10.72 -80.63 10.12
CA PRO A 2 -11.45 -79.58 9.51
C PRO A 2 -10.49 -78.65 8.71
N LEU A 3 -10.90 -78.36 7.53
CA LEU A 3 -10.27 -77.42 6.59
C LEU A 3 -10.37 -75.96 7.14
N THR A 4 -9.23 -75.31 7.31
CA THR A 4 -9.13 -73.92 7.60
C THR A 4 -9.20 -73.05 6.30
N CYS A 5 -10.23 -72.22 6.22
CA CYS A 5 -10.46 -71.28 5.14
C CYS A 5 -9.65 -70.01 5.38
N LEU A 6 -8.61 -69.74 4.60
CA LEU A 6 -7.89 -68.44 4.60
C LEU A 6 -8.73 -67.40 3.84
N ARG A 7 -9.14 -66.30 4.51
CA ARG A 7 -9.69 -65.12 3.89
C ARG A 7 -8.56 -64.16 3.50
N PRO A 8 -8.53 -63.64 2.30
CA PRO A 8 -7.57 -62.59 1.96
C PRO A 8 -8.01 -61.23 2.54
N LEU A 9 -7.08 -60.59 3.25
CA LEU A 9 -7.20 -59.24 3.77
C LEU A 9 -6.95 -58.27 2.59
N LEU A 10 -8.00 -57.62 2.07
CA LEU A 10 -7.87 -56.53 1.12
C LEU A 10 -7.42 -55.27 1.90
N LEU A 11 -6.16 -54.89 1.71
CA LEU A 11 -5.62 -53.61 2.16
C LEU A 11 -6.09 -52.55 1.19
N CYS A 12 -7.11 -51.74 1.55
CA CYS A 12 -7.44 -50.50 0.85
C CYS A 12 -6.39 -49.42 1.20
N LEU A 13 -5.41 -49.25 0.35
CA LEU A 13 -4.57 -48.05 0.36
C LEU A 13 -5.42 -46.86 -0.11
N GLY A 14 -5.94 -46.08 0.82
CA GLY A 14 -6.51 -44.77 0.55
C GLY A 14 -5.41 -43.79 0.13
N LEU A 15 -5.29 -43.50 -1.14
CA LEU A 15 -4.51 -42.35 -1.60
C LEU A 15 -5.20 -41.06 -1.10
N LEU A 16 -4.68 -40.49 -0.02
CA LEU A 16 -4.92 -39.12 0.32
C LEU A 16 -4.20 -38.27 -0.75
N ALA A 17 -4.92 -37.86 -1.78
CA ALA A 17 -4.49 -36.79 -2.68
C ALA A 17 -4.42 -35.50 -1.83
N LEU A 18 -3.24 -35.14 -1.33
CA LEU A 18 -2.96 -33.76 -0.91
C LEU A 18 -3.13 -32.91 -2.18
N ALA A 19 -4.25 -32.20 -2.29
CA ALA A 19 -4.40 -31.14 -3.26
C ALA A 19 -3.31 -30.11 -2.96
N ALA A 20 -2.23 -30.13 -3.75
CA ALA A 20 -1.25 -29.07 -3.76
C ALA A 20 -2.02 -27.78 -4.06
N ARG A 21 -2.19 -26.89 -3.08
CA ARG A 21 -2.77 -25.58 -3.30
C ARG A 21 -1.87 -24.89 -4.31
N SER A 22 -2.45 -24.54 -5.45
CA SER A 22 -1.75 -23.78 -6.48
C SER A 22 -1.24 -22.48 -5.87
N SER A 23 0.08 -22.30 -5.86
CA SER A 23 0.73 -21.05 -5.47
C SER A 23 0.55 -19.94 -6.51
N ALA A 24 0.00 -20.29 -7.67
CA ALA A 24 -0.24 -19.39 -8.78
C ALA A 24 -1.51 -18.56 -8.53
N LEU A 25 -1.46 -17.30 -8.94
CA LEU A 25 -2.65 -16.45 -8.99
C LEU A 25 -3.60 -16.95 -10.07
N ASP A 26 -4.88 -17.08 -9.72
CA ASP A 26 -5.91 -17.40 -10.69
C ASP A 26 -6.00 -16.35 -11.79
N ALA A 27 -6.41 -16.77 -12.98
CA ALA A 27 -6.71 -15.87 -14.07
C ALA A 27 -7.84 -14.91 -13.67
N LEU A 28 -7.73 -13.66 -14.12
CA LEU A 28 -8.78 -12.67 -13.88
C LEU A 28 -10.01 -12.95 -14.75
N PRO A 29 -11.22 -12.80 -14.19
CA PRO A 29 -12.44 -12.80 -15.00
C PRO A 29 -12.45 -11.65 -16.02
N PRO A 30 -13.18 -11.78 -17.13
CA PRO A 30 -13.37 -10.68 -18.09
C PRO A 30 -13.89 -9.39 -17.40
N GLY A 31 -13.30 -8.25 -17.74
CA GLY A 31 -13.66 -6.95 -17.16
C GLY A 31 -13.06 -6.67 -15.79
N ALA A 32 -12.44 -7.65 -15.13
CA ALA A 32 -11.74 -7.44 -13.88
C ALA A 32 -10.37 -6.79 -14.10
N PHE A 33 -9.90 -6.06 -13.09
CA PHE A 33 -8.59 -5.40 -13.10
C PHE A 33 -7.97 -5.39 -11.70
N THR A 34 -6.69 -5.06 -11.62
CA THR A 34 -5.93 -5.08 -10.37
C THR A 34 -5.28 -3.73 -10.08
N ILE A 35 -5.42 -3.26 -8.85
CA ILE A 35 -4.57 -2.22 -8.27
C ILE A 35 -3.58 -2.92 -7.35
N VAL A 36 -2.29 -2.61 -7.48
CA VAL A 36 -1.24 -3.14 -6.61
C VAL A 36 -0.84 -2.08 -5.60
N VAL A 37 -0.75 -2.49 -4.33
CA VAL A 37 -0.21 -1.64 -3.26
C VAL A 37 1.10 -2.24 -2.77
N ILE A 38 2.17 -1.48 -2.94
CA ILE A 38 3.50 -1.79 -2.43
C ILE A 38 3.56 -1.28 -0.99
N PRO A 39 3.82 -2.15 0.00
CA PRO A 39 3.99 -1.76 1.39
C PRO A 39 5.35 -1.10 1.62
N ASP A 40 5.66 -0.80 2.88
CA ASP A 40 6.95 -0.26 3.31
C ASP A 40 8.13 -1.04 2.73
N THR A 41 9.08 -0.34 2.09
CA THR A 41 10.21 -0.95 1.39
C THR A 41 11.56 -0.68 2.05
N GLN A 42 11.62 -0.73 3.36
CA GLN A 42 12.78 -0.40 4.19
C GLN A 42 13.88 -1.48 4.22
N GLY A 43 13.80 -2.52 3.39
CA GLY A 43 14.69 -3.69 3.36
C GLY A 43 16.07 -3.45 2.76
N TYR A 44 16.67 -2.27 3.00
CA TYR A 44 18.00 -1.91 2.48
C TYR A 44 19.12 -2.66 3.16
N ARG A 45 20.16 -2.95 2.38
CA ARG A 45 21.43 -3.57 2.79
C ARG A 45 22.59 -2.81 2.17
N GLY A 46 23.79 -3.01 2.71
CA GLY A 46 25.00 -2.32 2.28
C GLY A 46 25.37 -1.17 3.24
N ARG A 47 26.26 -0.31 2.80
CA ARG A 47 26.79 0.78 3.63
C ARG A 47 25.69 1.73 4.12
N GLY A 48 25.73 2.07 5.40
CA GLY A 48 24.77 2.99 6.02
C GLY A 48 23.36 2.43 6.18
N ALA A 49 23.11 1.16 5.85
CA ALA A 49 21.82 0.51 6.09
C ALA A 49 21.76 -0.05 7.52
N LYS A 50 20.60 0.13 8.19
CA LYS A 50 20.39 -0.36 9.57
C LYS A 50 20.52 -1.87 9.69
N ALA A 51 20.14 -2.62 8.66
CA ALA A 51 20.22 -4.08 8.65
C ALA A 51 21.66 -4.60 8.55
N THR A 52 22.61 -3.80 8.06
CA THR A 52 24.01 -4.17 7.83
C THR A 52 24.97 -3.03 8.20
N PRO A 53 24.99 -2.57 9.47
CA PRO A 53 25.65 -1.33 9.85
C PRO A 53 27.16 -1.32 9.65
N ALA A 54 27.81 -2.48 9.61
CA ALA A 54 29.25 -2.64 9.40
C ALA A 54 29.63 -2.87 7.92
N SER A 55 28.65 -2.94 7.01
CA SER A 55 28.92 -3.21 5.60
C SER A 55 29.52 -2.00 4.88
N THR A 56 30.49 -2.25 4.02
CA THR A 56 31.05 -1.28 3.07
C THR A 56 30.52 -1.49 1.64
N ASP A 57 29.73 -2.53 1.42
CA ASP A 57 29.18 -2.87 0.11
C ASP A 57 28.24 -1.78 -0.42
N PRO A 58 28.03 -1.72 -1.73
CA PRO A 58 26.99 -0.84 -2.32
C PRO A 58 25.62 -1.08 -1.71
N VAL A 59 24.83 -0.01 -1.61
CA VAL A 59 23.44 -0.10 -1.12
C VAL A 59 22.59 -0.88 -2.11
N THR A 60 21.75 -1.79 -1.59
CA THR A 60 20.83 -2.60 -2.39
C THR A 60 19.49 -2.76 -1.67
N ASN A 61 18.43 -3.05 -2.42
CA ASN A 61 17.14 -3.48 -1.88
C ASN A 61 16.54 -4.59 -2.76
N PRO A 62 16.92 -5.85 -2.54
CA PRO A 62 16.45 -6.97 -3.34
C PRO A 62 14.92 -7.16 -3.30
N VAL A 63 14.29 -6.92 -2.15
CA VAL A 63 12.84 -7.08 -1.98
C VAL A 63 12.09 -6.07 -2.82
N PHE A 64 12.45 -4.79 -2.74
CA PHE A 64 11.82 -3.75 -3.54
C PHE A 64 11.99 -4.02 -5.06
N ARG A 65 13.18 -4.43 -5.47
CA ARG A 65 13.45 -4.83 -6.87
C ARG A 65 12.59 -6.02 -7.30
N ASN A 66 12.36 -6.99 -6.41
CA ASN A 66 11.46 -8.11 -6.71
C ASN A 66 10.02 -7.64 -6.86
N HIS A 67 9.53 -6.70 -6.04
CA HIS A 67 8.20 -6.12 -6.19
C HIS A 67 8.00 -5.49 -7.57
N THR A 68 8.89 -4.58 -7.95
CA THR A 68 8.74 -3.84 -9.21
C THR A 68 8.87 -4.74 -10.44
N ARG A 69 9.80 -5.70 -10.44
CA ARG A 69 9.93 -6.70 -11.51
C ARG A 69 8.72 -7.60 -11.62
N TRP A 70 8.24 -8.12 -10.51
CA TRP A 70 7.05 -8.96 -10.48
C TRP A 70 5.82 -8.20 -11.00
N ILE A 71 5.63 -6.95 -10.58
CA ILE A 71 4.54 -6.10 -11.10
C ILE A 71 4.65 -5.97 -12.62
N ARG A 72 5.83 -5.69 -13.14
CA ARG A 72 6.07 -5.58 -14.58
C ARG A 72 5.77 -6.89 -15.32
N GLU A 73 6.19 -8.04 -14.79
CA GLU A 73 5.89 -9.37 -15.34
C GLU A 73 4.39 -9.66 -15.33
N GLN A 74 3.67 -9.18 -14.32
CA GLN A 74 2.25 -9.47 -14.10
C GLN A 74 1.29 -8.41 -14.66
N LEU A 75 1.78 -7.35 -15.30
CA LEU A 75 0.93 -6.28 -15.83
C LEU A 75 -0.23 -6.81 -16.67
N ARG A 76 0.05 -7.63 -17.68
CA ARG A 76 -0.97 -8.21 -18.55
C ARG A 76 -1.71 -9.37 -17.90
N PRO A 77 -1.04 -10.40 -17.31
CA PRO A 77 -1.73 -11.52 -16.70
C PRO A 77 -2.71 -11.14 -15.59
N GLN A 78 -2.39 -10.10 -14.83
CA GLN A 78 -3.22 -9.62 -13.72
C GLN A 78 -3.96 -8.32 -14.04
N ASN A 79 -3.93 -7.86 -15.30
CA ASN A 79 -4.52 -6.59 -15.71
C ASN A 79 -4.26 -5.46 -14.68
N ILE A 80 -2.97 -5.24 -14.34
CA ILE A 80 -2.57 -4.23 -13.36
C ILE A 80 -2.69 -2.86 -14.03
N VAL A 81 -3.58 -2.02 -13.51
CA VAL A 81 -3.92 -0.71 -14.09
C VAL A 81 -3.34 0.46 -13.29
N PHE A 82 -3.00 0.23 -12.03
CA PHE A 82 -2.43 1.23 -11.14
C PHE A 82 -1.58 0.59 -10.05
N VAL A 83 -0.53 1.30 -9.62
CA VAL A 83 0.34 0.90 -8.52
C VAL A 83 0.42 2.04 -7.51
N SER A 84 0.28 1.76 -6.22
CA SER A 84 0.49 2.74 -5.16
C SER A 84 1.51 2.23 -4.15
N HIS A 85 2.35 3.12 -3.63
CA HIS A 85 3.30 2.85 -2.56
C HIS A 85 2.87 3.58 -1.29
N VAL A 86 2.77 2.88 -0.15
CA VAL A 86 2.21 3.42 1.09
C VAL A 86 3.15 4.35 1.87
N GLY A 87 4.38 4.58 1.41
CA GLY A 87 5.40 5.36 2.12
C GLY A 87 6.45 4.47 2.79
N ASP A 88 7.36 5.10 3.51
CA ASP A 88 8.58 4.46 4.01
C ASP A 88 9.32 3.74 2.88
N ILE A 89 9.53 4.52 1.82
CA ILE A 89 10.23 4.09 0.61
C ILE A 89 11.68 3.77 0.94
N VAL A 90 12.30 4.59 1.83
CA VAL A 90 13.64 4.38 2.37
C VAL A 90 13.61 4.05 3.86
N ASP A 91 14.65 3.39 4.36
CA ASP A 91 14.83 3.11 5.80
C ASP A 91 15.59 4.24 6.50
N VAL A 92 16.55 4.81 5.80
CA VAL A 92 17.31 5.99 6.20
C VAL A 92 17.22 7.02 5.09
N ASN A 93 16.80 8.24 5.41
CA ASN A 93 16.67 9.33 4.44
C ASN A 93 18.06 9.79 3.94
N HIS A 94 18.67 8.97 3.10
CA HIS A 94 20.02 9.15 2.55
C HIS A 94 20.05 8.94 1.04
N ALA A 95 20.85 9.72 0.33
CA ALA A 95 20.89 9.73 -1.13
C ALA A 95 21.11 8.36 -1.78
N ASP A 96 21.94 7.50 -1.18
CA ASP A 96 22.23 6.17 -1.72
C ASP A 96 20.97 5.26 -1.71
N GLN A 97 20.14 5.36 -0.65
CA GLN A 97 18.88 4.60 -0.60
C GLN A 97 17.85 5.15 -1.59
N TRP A 98 17.77 6.46 -1.72
CA TRP A 98 16.91 7.10 -2.73
C TRP A 98 17.32 6.74 -4.15
N GLN A 99 18.62 6.63 -4.43
CA GLN A 99 19.08 6.18 -5.74
C GLN A 99 18.62 4.75 -6.05
N VAL A 100 18.73 3.83 -5.10
CA VAL A 100 18.24 2.45 -5.24
C VAL A 100 16.72 2.41 -5.38
N ALA A 101 15.98 3.21 -4.59
CA ALA A 101 14.52 3.35 -4.72
C ALA A 101 14.13 3.81 -6.13
N ARG A 102 14.86 4.82 -6.66
CA ARG A 102 14.66 5.34 -8.00
C ARG A 102 14.87 4.26 -9.06
N GLU A 103 15.95 3.49 -8.97
CA GLU A 103 16.23 2.39 -9.91
C GLU A 103 15.16 1.29 -9.86
N CYS A 104 14.64 0.97 -8.68
CA CYS A 104 13.54 0.02 -8.55
C CYS A 104 12.27 0.55 -9.25
N LEU A 105 11.91 1.81 -9.02
CA LEU A 105 10.70 2.41 -9.56
C LEU A 105 10.81 2.80 -11.05
N ASP A 106 12.03 2.90 -11.59
CA ASP A 106 12.24 3.08 -13.03
C ASP A 106 11.73 1.87 -13.84
N GLU A 107 11.66 0.68 -13.23
CA GLU A 107 11.02 -0.50 -13.85
C GLU A 107 9.51 -0.30 -14.14
N LEU A 108 8.84 0.61 -13.43
CA LEU A 108 7.41 0.91 -13.59
C LEU A 108 7.17 2.21 -14.37
N HIS A 109 8.18 3.07 -14.46
CA HIS A 109 8.04 4.41 -15.04
C HIS A 109 7.78 4.36 -16.54
N GLY A 110 6.67 4.96 -16.98
CA GLY A 110 6.23 4.90 -18.37
C GLY A 110 5.58 3.57 -18.78
N VAL A 111 5.46 2.63 -17.84
CA VAL A 111 4.91 1.28 -18.08
C VAL A 111 3.50 1.13 -17.50
N VAL A 112 3.29 1.66 -16.30
CA VAL A 112 2.00 1.65 -15.61
C VAL A 112 1.84 2.94 -14.81
N PRO A 113 0.63 3.50 -14.68
CA PRO A 113 0.36 4.59 -13.75
C PRO A 113 0.73 4.21 -12.32
N TYR A 114 1.44 5.08 -11.61
CA TYR A 114 1.77 4.82 -10.21
C TYR A 114 1.87 6.11 -9.38
N SER A 115 1.70 5.94 -8.07
CA SER A 115 1.85 7.01 -7.07
C SER A 115 2.79 6.60 -5.95
N LEU A 116 3.38 7.58 -5.32
CA LEU A 116 4.28 7.43 -4.18
C LEU A 116 3.78 8.28 -3.03
N THR A 117 3.60 7.66 -1.88
CA THR A 117 3.31 8.34 -0.63
C THR A 117 4.60 8.53 0.15
N VAL A 118 4.72 9.62 0.87
CA VAL A 118 5.89 9.94 1.69
C VAL A 118 5.59 9.54 3.14
N GLY A 119 6.37 8.59 3.65
CA GLY A 119 6.29 8.10 5.03
C GLY A 119 7.21 8.87 5.99
N ASN A 120 7.23 8.45 7.25
CA ASN A 120 8.03 9.14 8.26
C ASN A 120 9.54 8.89 8.14
N HIS A 121 9.98 7.81 7.49
CA HIS A 121 11.38 7.58 7.17
C HIS A 121 11.85 8.36 5.94
N ASP A 122 10.92 8.80 5.11
CA ASP A 122 11.18 9.52 3.87
C ASP A 122 11.39 11.04 4.08
N MET A 123 11.07 11.53 5.27
CA MET A 123 11.17 12.94 5.67
C MET A 123 12.15 13.13 6.82
N THR A 124 12.70 14.33 6.92
CA THR A 124 13.40 14.79 8.11
C THR A 124 12.46 15.53 9.07
N THR A 125 13.00 16.09 10.13
CA THR A 125 12.23 16.94 11.06
C THR A 125 11.56 18.10 10.31
N GLN A 126 10.37 18.50 10.76
CA GLN A 126 9.58 19.60 10.19
C GLN A 126 8.97 19.27 8.80
N GLY A 127 8.97 18.01 8.39
CA GLY A 127 8.37 17.57 7.12
C GLY A 127 9.22 17.85 5.89
N ASP A 128 10.54 18.07 6.07
CA ASP A 128 11.46 18.25 4.94
C ASP A 128 11.56 16.95 4.15
N ALA A 129 11.06 16.97 2.91
CA ALA A 129 11.08 15.90 1.93
C ALA A 129 12.00 16.19 0.74
N SER A 130 13.03 17.03 0.91
CA SER A 130 13.89 17.51 -0.18
C SER A 130 14.58 16.38 -0.96
N LEU A 131 14.97 15.28 -0.31
CA LEU A 131 15.51 14.12 -1.01
C LEU A 131 14.46 13.41 -1.84
N PHE A 132 13.24 13.18 -1.32
CA PHE A 132 12.14 12.66 -2.11
C PHE A 132 11.90 13.52 -3.35
N GLN A 133 11.75 14.84 -3.20
CA GLN A 133 11.53 15.79 -4.29
C GLN A 133 12.67 15.73 -5.33
N ARG A 134 13.91 15.56 -4.91
CA ARG A 134 15.06 15.42 -5.80
C ARG A 134 14.97 14.17 -6.69
N TYR A 135 14.55 13.04 -6.15
CA TYR A 135 14.51 11.76 -6.87
C TYR A 135 13.19 11.53 -7.60
N PHE A 136 12.08 12.06 -7.07
CA PHE A 136 10.74 11.91 -7.61
C PHE A 136 10.01 13.25 -7.77
N PRO A 137 10.62 14.22 -8.48
CA PRO A 137 10.00 15.53 -8.66
C PRO A 137 8.72 15.43 -9.49
N ARG A 138 7.84 16.42 -9.34
CA ARG A 138 6.64 16.58 -10.16
C ARG A 138 6.94 16.49 -11.67
N SER A 139 8.04 17.08 -12.13
CA SER A 139 8.45 17.08 -13.53
C SER A 139 8.61 15.67 -14.11
N ARG A 140 8.94 14.67 -13.27
CA ARG A 140 9.01 13.27 -13.69
C ARG A 140 7.65 12.72 -14.15
N PHE A 141 6.57 13.21 -13.57
CA PHE A 141 5.22 12.67 -13.79
C PHE A 141 4.35 13.55 -14.68
N ALA A 142 4.64 14.83 -14.78
CA ALA A 142 3.78 15.85 -15.38
C ALA A 142 3.42 15.61 -16.85
N ALA A 143 4.22 14.83 -17.59
CA ALA A 143 3.94 14.50 -18.99
C ALA A 143 2.92 13.36 -19.16
N PHE A 144 2.60 12.62 -18.10
CA PHE A 144 1.67 11.50 -18.20
C PHE A 144 0.21 11.97 -18.05
N PRO A 145 -0.71 11.51 -18.91
CA PRO A 145 -2.11 11.94 -18.88
C PRO A 145 -2.86 11.54 -17.61
N TRP A 146 -2.36 10.52 -16.89
CA TRP A 146 -2.93 10.07 -15.62
C TRP A 146 -2.47 10.90 -14.42
N TYR A 147 -1.40 11.71 -14.54
CA TYR A 147 -0.95 12.59 -13.47
C TYR A 147 -1.71 13.93 -13.55
N ALA A 148 -2.67 14.11 -12.65
CA ALA A 148 -3.58 15.25 -12.68
C ALA A 148 -3.08 16.47 -11.91
N GLY A 149 -2.03 16.31 -11.10
CA GLY A 149 -1.37 17.42 -10.40
C GLY A 149 -0.92 17.10 -9.00
N SER A 150 -0.37 18.10 -8.35
CA SER A 150 0.14 18.03 -6.97
C SER A 150 -0.23 19.27 -6.17
N TYR A 151 -0.11 19.16 -4.86
CA TYR A 151 -0.26 20.30 -3.97
C TYR A 151 0.85 21.32 -4.25
N ALA A 152 0.45 22.55 -4.49
CA ALA A 152 1.35 23.68 -4.68
C ALA A 152 0.93 24.81 -3.73
N HIS A 153 1.87 25.38 -3.01
CA HIS A 153 1.64 26.54 -2.16
C HIS A 153 2.69 27.61 -2.40
N ASP A 154 2.35 28.86 -2.13
CA ASP A 154 3.22 30.03 -2.25
C ASP A 154 4.17 30.20 -1.05
N ARG A 155 4.49 29.15 -0.35
CA ARG A 155 5.42 29.23 0.77
C ARG A 155 6.85 29.32 0.31
N ARG A 156 7.66 30.09 1.01
CA ARG A 156 9.13 30.17 0.81
C ARG A 156 9.82 28.84 1.08
N ASP A 157 9.19 27.99 1.89
CA ASP A 157 9.61 26.66 2.25
C ASP A 157 9.03 25.63 1.28
N GLN A 158 9.64 25.51 0.11
CA GLN A 158 9.22 24.59 -0.94
C GLN A 158 9.66 23.13 -0.71
N GLN A 159 10.32 22.83 0.40
CA GLN A 159 10.78 21.49 0.74
C GLN A 159 9.74 20.73 1.55
N VAL A 160 8.76 21.42 2.09
CA VAL A 160 7.70 20.88 2.94
C VAL A 160 6.40 20.79 2.16
N SER A 161 5.84 19.60 2.06
CA SER A 161 4.53 19.31 1.43
C SER A 161 4.41 19.62 -0.06
N ALA A 162 5.38 20.31 -0.66
CA ALA A 162 5.35 20.79 -2.03
C ALA A 162 5.83 19.78 -3.07
N ASP A 163 5.91 20.21 -4.32
CA ASP A 163 6.32 19.45 -5.50
C ASP A 163 5.45 18.19 -5.68
N ASN A 164 6.00 16.99 -5.54
CA ASN A 164 5.28 15.72 -5.69
C ASN A 164 5.00 15.01 -4.36
N VAL A 165 5.21 15.67 -3.22
CA VAL A 165 4.99 15.09 -1.89
C VAL A 165 3.52 14.71 -1.68
N ASN A 166 2.62 15.53 -2.23
CA ASN A 166 1.17 15.28 -2.28
C ASN A 166 0.68 15.44 -3.71
N SER A 167 0.09 14.40 -4.26
CA SER A 167 -0.30 14.37 -5.67
C SER A 167 -1.62 13.64 -5.89
N HIS A 168 -2.25 13.86 -7.06
CA HIS A 168 -3.41 13.09 -7.45
C HIS A 168 -3.33 12.62 -8.89
N GLN A 169 -3.92 11.47 -9.15
CA GLN A 169 -3.92 10.76 -10.42
C GLN A 169 -5.36 10.44 -10.83
N LEU A 170 -5.61 10.44 -12.13
CA LEU A 170 -6.88 10.05 -12.72
C LEU A 170 -6.67 8.85 -13.64
N PHE A 171 -7.49 7.83 -13.50
CA PHE A 171 -7.47 6.68 -14.39
C PHE A 171 -8.85 6.04 -14.47
N SER A 172 -9.06 5.18 -15.48
CA SER A 172 -10.31 4.44 -15.66
C SER A 172 -9.99 2.98 -15.96
N ALA A 173 -10.77 2.08 -15.37
CA ALA A 173 -10.63 0.65 -15.58
C ALA A 173 -11.95 -0.09 -15.30
N GLY A 174 -12.26 -1.13 -16.07
CA GLY A 174 -13.44 -1.96 -15.86
C GLY A 174 -14.76 -1.20 -15.92
N GLY A 175 -14.83 -0.08 -16.65
CA GLY A 175 -16.00 0.80 -16.72
C GLY A 175 -16.16 1.75 -15.54
N LEU A 176 -15.20 1.79 -14.62
CA LEU A 176 -15.18 2.67 -13.46
C LEU A 176 -14.14 3.78 -13.63
N ASP A 177 -14.45 4.98 -13.16
CA ASP A 177 -13.57 6.13 -13.13
C ASP A 177 -13.04 6.38 -11.73
N PHE A 178 -11.72 6.62 -11.62
CA PHE A 178 -11.03 6.79 -10.35
C PHE A 178 -10.34 8.13 -10.24
N VAL A 179 -10.30 8.67 -9.03
CA VAL A 179 -9.35 9.67 -8.57
C VAL A 179 -8.55 9.06 -7.40
N HIS A 180 -7.25 9.03 -7.53
CA HIS A 180 -6.34 8.60 -6.47
C HIS A 180 -5.59 9.80 -5.91
N LEU A 181 -5.48 9.92 -4.59
CA LEU A 181 -4.66 10.91 -3.90
C LEU A 181 -3.55 10.20 -3.12
N SER A 182 -2.34 10.68 -3.28
CA SER A 182 -1.20 10.32 -2.44
C SER A 182 -0.96 11.46 -1.46
N LEU A 183 -1.11 11.18 -0.17
CA LEU A 183 -0.97 12.17 0.91
C LEU A 183 0.20 11.79 1.81
N GLU A 184 1.06 12.76 2.09
CA GLU A 184 2.16 12.59 3.03
C GLU A 184 1.70 12.09 4.41
N CYS A 185 2.59 11.45 5.14
CA CYS A 185 2.37 11.01 6.50
C CYS A 185 1.89 12.18 7.38
N ASN A 186 0.75 12.00 8.08
CA ASN A 186 0.17 13.01 8.96
C ASN A 186 -0.05 14.38 8.30
N ALA A 187 -0.59 14.39 7.09
CA ALA A 187 -0.77 15.58 6.25
C ALA A 187 -1.27 16.81 7.02
N PRO A 188 -0.64 17.99 6.87
CA PRO A 188 -1.06 19.24 7.49
C PRO A 188 -2.40 19.76 6.97
N ASP A 189 -3.00 20.72 7.69
CA ASP A 189 -4.35 21.25 7.40
C ASP A 189 -4.48 21.87 6.00
N ASP A 190 -3.46 22.53 5.51
CA ASP A 190 -3.43 23.10 4.17
C ASP A 190 -3.44 22.02 3.07
N VAL A 191 -2.71 20.92 3.28
CA VAL A 191 -2.77 19.75 2.41
C VAL A 191 -4.13 19.06 2.49
N VAL A 192 -4.70 18.93 3.69
CA VAL A 192 -6.04 18.37 3.92
C VAL A 192 -7.12 19.20 3.20
N ALA A 193 -7.03 20.55 3.24
CA ALA A 193 -7.93 21.42 2.52
C ALA A 193 -7.84 21.21 1.00
N TRP A 194 -6.61 21.18 0.45
CA TRP A 194 -6.39 20.89 -0.96
C TRP A 194 -6.93 19.50 -1.37
N ALA A 195 -6.71 18.48 -0.56
CA ALA A 195 -7.24 17.14 -0.81
C ALA A 195 -8.77 17.14 -0.86
N GLY A 196 -9.43 17.89 0.03
CA GLY A 196 -10.88 18.08 0.02
C GLY A 196 -11.39 18.76 -1.25
N GLU A 197 -10.67 19.76 -1.77
CA GLU A 197 -10.98 20.41 -3.04
C GLU A 197 -10.86 19.43 -4.23
N VAL A 198 -9.81 18.62 -4.26
CA VAL A 198 -9.61 17.57 -5.29
C VAL A 198 -10.75 16.56 -5.26
N LEU A 199 -11.11 16.03 -4.07
CA LEU A 199 -12.21 15.08 -3.92
C LEU A 199 -13.56 15.68 -4.35
N THR A 200 -13.80 16.94 -4.04
CA THR A 200 -15.01 17.66 -4.43
C THR A 200 -15.07 17.89 -5.94
N ARG A 201 -13.96 18.27 -6.56
CA ARG A 201 -13.84 18.48 -8.01
C ARG A 201 -14.11 17.21 -8.79
N HIS A 202 -13.71 16.07 -8.24
CA HIS A 202 -13.84 14.75 -8.85
C HIS A 202 -14.90 13.87 -8.15
N ARG A 203 -15.98 14.48 -7.64
CA ARG A 203 -17.02 13.79 -6.87
C ARG A 203 -17.71 12.66 -7.63
N ASP A 204 -17.66 12.70 -8.97
CA ASP A 204 -18.27 11.68 -9.84
C ASP A 204 -17.36 10.46 -10.06
N ARG A 205 -16.14 10.46 -9.49
CA ARG A 205 -15.16 9.38 -9.56
C ARG A 205 -15.07 8.65 -8.23
N HIS A 206 -14.80 7.36 -8.28
CA HIS A 206 -14.43 6.60 -7.07
C HIS A 206 -13.08 7.09 -6.54
N ALA A 207 -13.07 7.60 -5.34
CA ALA A 207 -11.86 8.14 -4.75
C ALA A 207 -11.11 7.08 -3.93
N LEU A 208 -9.80 7.04 -4.15
CA LEU A 208 -8.83 6.23 -3.41
C LEU A 208 -7.82 7.17 -2.78
N ILE A 209 -7.42 6.90 -1.55
CA ILE A 209 -6.35 7.66 -0.89
C ILE A 209 -5.27 6.66 -0.46
N THR A 210 -4.01 7.04 -0.67
CA THR A 210 -2.88 6.39 0.00
C THR A 210 -2.23 7.39 0.91
N THR A 211 -2.06 7.01 2.16
CA THR A 211 -1.28 7.74 3.17
C THR A 211 -0.41 6.74 3.93
N HIS A 212 0.55 7.22 4.72
CA HIS A 212 1.42 6.28 5.41
C HIS A 212 0.79 5.74 6.70
N MET A 213 0.29 6.60 7.57
CA MET A 213 -0.33 6.23 8.84
C MET A 213 -1.85 6.46 8.81
N ASP A 214 -2.65 5.41 8.99
CA ASP A 214 -4.12 5.53 9.12
C ASP A 214 -4.70 4.61 10.20
N LEU A 215 -4.42 3.31 10.14
CA LEU A 215 -4.88 2.34 11.12
C LEU A 215 -3.79 2.03 12.14
N GLY A 216 -4.21 1.85 13.39
CA GLY A 216 -3.33 1.45 14.49
C GLY A 216 -3.28 2.46 15.63
N PRO A 217 -2.79 2.02 16.78
CA PRO A 217 -2.74 2.84 17.99
C PRO A 217 -1.60 3.86 17.95
N VAL A 218 -1.66 4.83 18.85
CA VAL A 218 -0.61 5.84 19.08
C VAL A 218 0.76 5.23 19.33
N ALA A 219 0.80 4.09 20.05
CA ALA A 219 2.02 3.35 20.32
C ALA A 219 1.83 1.89 19.89
N LYS A 220 2.90 1.24 19.43
CA LYS A 220 2.85 -0.18 19.06
C LYS A 220 2.52 -1.03 20.30
N PRO A 221 1.33 -1.65 20.37
CA PRO A 221 0.91 -2.41 21.53
C PRO A 221 1.64 -3.75 21.63
N ALA A 222 1.63 -4.33 22.83
CA ALA A 222 2.21 -5.65 23.07
C ALA A 222 1.30 -6.81 22.59
N SER A 223 0.00 -6.54 22.41
CA SER A 223 -1.00 -7.55 22.05
C SER A 223 -1.87 -7.10 20.85
N ASN A 224 -2.58 -8.07 20.27
CA ASN A 224 -3.52 -7.84 19.17
C ASN A 224 -4.71 -6.98 19.60
N GLU A 225 -5.19 -7.15 20.83
CA GLU A 225 -6.29 -6.37 21.40
C GLU A 225 -5.96 -4.87 21.44
N GLY A 226 -4.69 -4.55 21.71
CA GLY A 226 -4.21 -3.16 21.69
C GLY A 226 -4.33 -2.50 20.33
N TYR A 227 -4.13 -3.24 19.23
CA TYR A 227 -4.37 -2.73 17.88
C TYR A 227 -5.84 -2.55 17.58
N LEU A 228 -6.68 -3.46 18.03
CA LEU A 228 -8.12 -3.44 17.76
C LEU A 228 -8.86 -2.37 18.58
N SER A 229 -8.33 -2.00 19.74
CA SER A 229 -8.95 -0.99 20.63
C SER A 229 -8.78 0.46 20.16
N ASP A 230 -7.83 0.75 19.28
CA ASP A 230 -7.62 2.11 18.74
C ASP A 230 -7.44 2.07 17.21
N PRO A 231 -8.53 1.72 16.48
CA PRO A 231 -8.48 1.38 15.05
C PRO A 231 -8.05 2.55 14.15
N LYS A 232 -8.36 3.80 14.52
CA LYS A 232 -8.01 4.97 13.70
C LYS A 232 -6.72 5.66 14.13
N GLY A 233 -6.02 5.14 15.12
CA GLY A 233 -4.79 5.74 15.64
C GLY A 233 -4.92 7.21 16.02
N ARG A 234 -4.32 7.60 17.12
CA ARG A 234 -4.31 9.01 17.59
C ARG A 234 -2.94 9.63 17.38
N MET A 235 -1.99 8.84 16.88
CA MET A 235 -0.63 9.31 16.75
C MET A 235 -0.55 10.48 15.79
N GLN A 236 -0.11 11.61 16.33
CA GLN A 236 0.37 12.73 15.56
C GLN A 236 1.90 12.68 15.60
N TRP A 237 2.52 12.49 14.44
CA TRP A 237 3.98 12.34 14.40
C TRP A 237 4.66 13.70 14.51
N THR A 238 4.75 14.21 15.73
CA THR A 238 5.30 15.55 16.01
C THR A 238 6.75 15.71 15.55
N LYS A 239 7.50 14.63 15.46
CA LYS A 239 8.86 14.62 14.92
C LYS A 239 8.88 15.05 13.44
N ILE A 240 7.84 14.76 12.69
CA ILE A 240 7.74 15.07 11.25
C ILE A 240 7.25 16.50 11.04
N HIS A 241 6.06 16.82 11.52
CA HIS A 241 5.40 18.10 11.22
C HIS A 241 5.30 19.05 12.42
N GLY A 242 5.76 18.63 13.62
CA GLY A 242 5.51 19.37 14.84
C GLY A 242 4.00 19.48 15.08
N PRO A 243 3.50 20.67 15.47
CA PRO A 243 2.07 20.88 15.73
C PRO A 243 1.21 20.96 14.47
N ARG A 244 1.79 20.97 13.26
CA ARG A 244 1.06 21.14 11.99
C ARG A 244 0.38 19.84 11.51
N GLY A 245 0.91 18.67 11.85
CA GLY A 245 0.42 17.40 11.35
C GLY A 245 -0.91 16.97 11.97
N ASN A 246 -1.66 16.14 11.25
CA ASN A 246 -2.91 15.56 11.72
C ASN A 246 -2.74 14.09 12.09
N SER A 247 -3.36 13.67 13.19
CA SER A 247 -3.52 12.25 13.48
C SER A 247 -4.49 11.59 12.51
N PRO A 248 -4.47 10.25 12.37
CA PRO A 248 -5.47 9.53 11.59
C PRO A 248 -6.92 9.86 11.99
N ALA A 249 -7.19 10.03 13.30
CA ALA A 249 -8.51 10.42 13.77
C ALA A 249 -8.90 11.85 13.31
N GLN A 250 -7.96 12.79 13.30
CA GLN A 250 -8.19 14.14 12.78
C GLN A 250 -8.38 14.14 11.26
N LEU A 251 -7.63 13.32 10.50
CA LEU A 251 -7.83 13.13 9.06
C LEU A 251 -9.20 12.54 8.76
N TRP A 252 -9.67 11.58 9.57
CA TRP A 252 -11.04 11.06 9.47
C TRP A 252 -12.08 12.17 9.61
N ASP A 253 -11.98 12.98 10.63
CA ASP A 253 -12.95 14.05 10.92
C ASP A 253 -12.89 15.20 9.92
N LYS A 254 -11.67 15.58 9.47
CA LYS A 254 -11.46 16.74 8.62
C LYS A 254 -11.64 16.43 7.13
N LEU A 255 -11.35 15.19 6.69
CA LEU A 255 -11.32 14.82 5.28
C LEU A 255 -12.15 13.56 4.99
N TYR A 256 -11.74 12.41 5.50
CA TYR A 256 -12.18 11.12 4.97
C TYR A 256 -13.69 10.88 5.14
N SER A 257 -14.25 11.20 6.30
CA SER A 257 -15.68 11.01 6.56
C SER A 257 -16.59 11.93 5.74
N ARG A 258 -16.05 13.01 5.15
CA ARG A 258 -16.83 14.08 4.52
C ARG A 258 -17.14 13.86 3.05
N HIS A 259 -16.41 12.99 2.38
CA HIS A 259 -16.48 12.80 0.93
C HIS A 259 -17.17 11.48 0.58
N ALA A 260 -18.39 11.57 0.05
CA ALA A 260 -19.22 10.41 -0.29
C ALA A 260 -18.63 9.53 -1.42
N ASN A 261 -17.72 10.07 -2.22
CA ASN A 261 -17.02 9.33 -3.26
C ASN A 261 -15.77 8.57 -2.77
N LEU A 262 -15.27 8.83 -1.55
CA LEU A 262 -14.14 8.09 -1.00
C LEU A 262 -14.56 6.65 -0.69
N ARG A 263 -13.80 5.69 -1.22
CA ARG A 263 -14.03 4.25 -1.07
C ARG A 263 -12.95 3.55 -0.29
N LEU A 264 -11.69 3.76 -0.64
CA LEU A 264 -10.56 3.03 -0.07
C LEU A 264 -9.50 3.98 0.46
N ILE A 265 -8.88 3.60 1.57
CA ILE A 265 -7.67 4.22 2.12
C ILE A 265 -6.63 3.11 2.27
N PHE A 266 -5.46 3.28 1.64
CA PHE A 266 -4.32 2.38 1.79
C PHE A 266 -3.28 3.00 2.73
N SER A 267 -2.68 2.19 3.61
CA SER A 267 -1.68 2.66 4.56
C SER A 267 -0.65 1.58 4.94
N GLY A 268 0.41 1.97 5.63
CA GLY A 268 1.51 1.16 6.14
C GLY A 268 1.82 1.39 7.62
N ASP A 269 3.10 1.55 7.97
CA ASP A 269 3.67 1.91 9.30
C ASP A 269 3.40 0.96 10.47
N GLN A 270 2.80 -0.20 10.28
CA GLN A 270 2.41 -1.06 11.38
C GLN A 270 2.92 -2.50 11.26
N SER A 271 4.23 -2.66 11.08
CA SER A 271 4.91 -3.95 10.80
C SER A 271 4.57 -5.09 11.77
N ARG A 272 4.12 -4.80 12.99
CA ARG A 272 3.67 -5.83 13.95
C ARG A 272 2.30 -6.39 13.62
N THR A 273 1.47 -5.62 12.92
CA THR A 273 0.11 -6.01 12.54
C THR A 273 0.09 -6.76 11.21
N VAL A 274 1.05 -6.53 10.34
CA VAL A 274 1.26 -7.00 8.96
C VAL A 274 0.15 -6.60 7.99
N SER A 275 -1.11 -6.89 8.28
CA SER A 275 -2.27 -6.37 7.53
C SER A 275 -3.48 -6.24 8.42
N TRP A 276 -4.30 -5.24 8.14
CA TRP A 276 -5.54 -4.98 8.85
C TRP A 276 -6.52 -4.21 7.97
N ARG A 277 -7.79 -4.36 8.25
CA ARG A 277 -8.86 -3.61 7.58
C ARG A 277 -9.90 -3.12 8.56
N LEU A 278 -10.48 -1.97 8.26
CA LEU A 278 -11.61 -1.40 8.98
C LEU A 278 -12.56 -0.75 7.98
N SER A 279 -13.85 -1.04 8.09
CA SER A 279 -14.89 -0.36 7.32
C SER A 279 -15.67 0.55 8.24
N THR A 280 -15.69 1.85 7.94
CA THR A 280 -16.36 2.86 8.75
C THR A 280 -17.29 3.66 7.86
N PRO A 281 -18.58 3.84 8.22
CA PRO A 281 -19.48 4.69 7.46
C PRO A 281 -19.02 6.16 7.53
N GLY A 282 -18.90 6.79 6.37
CA GLY A 282 -18.69 8.24 6.27
C GLY A 282 -19.97 9.00 6.65
N ARG A 283 -19.95 10.33 6.61
CA ARG A 283 -21.11 11.17 6.95
C ARG A 283 -22.31 10.97 6.02
N SER A 284 -22.09 10.53 4.79
CA SER A 284 -23.13 10.17 3.82
C SER A 284 -23.75 8.79 4.07
N GLY A 285 -23.23 8.02 5.02
CA GLY A 285 -23.56 6.61 5.22
C GLY A 285 -22.78 5.64 4.32
N THR A 286 -22.07 6.14 3.31
CA THR A 286 -21.23 5.31 2.43
C THR A 286 -20.02 4.77 3.21
N PRO A 287 -19.74 3.47 3.16
CA PRO A 287 -18.57 2.92 3.85
C PRO A 287 -17.27 3.35 3.19
N VAL A 288 -16.29 3.71 4.02
CA VAL A 288 -14.89 3.90 3.64
C VAL A 288 -14.11 2.73 4.21
N HIS A 289 -13.41 2.01 3.35
CA HIS A 289 -12.60 0.84 3.73
C HIS A 289 -11.14 1.27 3.89
N ALA A 290 -10.65 1.29 5.11
CA ALA A 290 -9.25 1.50 5.42
C ALA A 290 -8.52 0.15 5.42
N LEU A 291 -7.42 0.06 4.69
CA LEU A 291 -6.71 -1.18 4.38
C LEU A 291 -5.21 -0.94 4.62
N MET A 292 -4.70 -1.47 5.72
CA MET A 292 -3.31 -1.32 6.12
C MET A 292 -2.53 -2.56 5.72
N SER A 293 -1.30 -2.37 5.25
CA SER A 293 -0.34 -3.44 4.99
C SER A 293 1.10 -2.97 5.20
N ASP A 294 1.80 -3.66 6.10
CA ASP A 294 3.23 -3.47 6.35
C ASP A 294 3.84 -4.82 6.74
N TYR A 295 4.65 -5.37 5.86
CA TYR A 295 5.26 -6.69 6.02
C TYR A 295 6.74 -6.63 6.40
N THR A 296 7.19 -5.49 6.92
CA THR A 296 8.59 -5.28 7.33
C THR A 296 9.57 -5.59 6.20
N SER A 297 9.19 -5.21 4.97
CA SER A 297 10.00 -5.43 3.75
C SER A 297 10.40 -6.89 3.53
N SER A 298 9.52 -7.84 3.86
CA SER A 298 9.83 -9.28 3.84
C SER A 298 9.45 -10.02 2.56
N GLY A 299 8.85 -9.34 1.56
CA GLY A 299 8.49 -9.91 0.26
C GLY A 299 7.03 -9.81 -0.14
N PRO A 300 6.05 -9.83 0.78
CA PRO A 300 4.65 -9.65 0.42
C PRO A 300 4.31 -8.25 -0.07
N LEU A 301 3.35 -8.17 -1.01
CA LEU A 301 2.62 -6.98 -1.41
C LEU A 301 1.13 -7.29 -1.51
N ARG A 302 0.29 -6.26 -1.73
CA ARG A 302 -1.17 -6.41 -1.80
C ARG A 302 -1.68 -6.21 -3.22
N LEU A 303 -2.56 -7.12 -3.64
CA LEU A 303 -3.36 -6.98 -4.85
C LEU A 303 -4.81 -6.73 -4.46
N TYR A 304 -5.39 -5.71 -5.04
CA TYR A 304 -6.81 -5.41 -4.96
C TYR A 304 -7.40 -5.67 -6.34
N ARG A 305 -8.02 -6.86 -6.50
CA ARG A 305 -8.68 -7.28 -7.73
C ARG A 305 -10.11 -6.79 -7.71
N PHE A 306 -10.42 -5.86 -8.57
CA PHE A 306 -11.76 -5.34 -8.77
C PHE A 306 -12.52 -6.25 -9.73
N LEU A 307 -13.71 -6.66 -9.31
CA LEU A 307 -14.64 -7.53 -10.02
C LEU A 307 -15.95 -6.76 -10.25
N PRO A 308 -16.01 -5.77 -11.17
CA PRO A 308 -17.16 -4.86 -11.29
C PRO A 308 -18.48 -5.58 -11.49
N ALA A 309 -18.50 -6.67 -12.25
CA ALA A 309 -19.70 -7.46 -12.49
C ALA A 309 -20.27 -8.14 -11.22
N ARG A 310 -19.50 -8.17 -10.12
CA ARG A 310 -19.90 -8.73 -8.83
C ARG A 310 -20.01 -7.68 -7.73
N GLU A 311 -19.67 -6.42 -8.04
CA GLU A 311 -19.55 -5.35 -7.05
C GLU A 311 -18.62 -5.74 -5.88
N GLU A 312 -17.47 -6.36 -6.20
CA GLU A 312 -16.58 -6.99 -5.23
C GLU A 312 -15.12 -6.57 -5.47
N ILE A 313 -14.36 -6.41 -4.40
CA ILE A 313 -12.90 -6.30 -4.42
C ILE A 313 -12.33 -7.50 -3.68
N GLN A 314 -11.58 -8.35 -4.39
CA GLN A 314 -10.82 -9.42 -3.80
C GLN A 314 -9.45 -8.88 -3.36
N VAL A 315 -9.11 -9.05 -2.09
CA VAL A 315 -7.82 -8.62 -1.52
C VAL A 315 -6.92 -9.83 -1.37
N ILE A 316 -5.74 -9.79 -1.99
CA ILE A 316 -4.77 -10.89 -1.97
C ILE A 316 -3.42 -10.35 -1.50
N THR A 317 -2.80 -11.04 -0.54
CA THR A 317 -1.40 -10.84 -0.18
C THR A 317 -0.55 -11.83 -0.97
N TYR A 318 0.43 -11.33 -1.72
CA TYR A 318 1.30 -12.14 -2.56
C TYR A 318 2.77 -11.87 -2.25
N ASP A 319 3.52 -12.92 -1.90
CA ASP A 319 4.97 -12.83 -1.70
C ASP A 319 5.69 -12.93 -3.03
N THR A 320 6.27 -11.83 -3.48
CA THR A 320 6.97 -11.75 -4.77
C THR A 320 8.32 -12.46 -4.76
N SER A 321 8.91 -12.64 -3.59
CA SER A 321 10.19 -13.35 -3.44
C SER A 321 9.99 -14.86 -3.47
N ARG A 322 8.92 -15.36 -2.85
CA ARG A 322 8.57 -16.79 -2.82
C ARG A 322 7.64 -17.19 -3.97
N ARG A 323 7.01 -16.23 -4.62
CA ARG A 323 6.02 -16.42 -5.70
C ARG A 323 4.80 -17.22 -5.24
N GLU A 324 4.26 -16.89 -4.08
CA GLU A 324 3.12 -17.59 -3.48
C GLU A 324 2.11 -16.63 -2.85
N ILE A 325 0.85 -17.10 -2.73
CA ILE A 325 -0.19 -16.40 -1.98
C ILE A 325 0.07 -16.62 -0.49
N VAL A 326 0.12 -15.53 0.27
CA VAL A 326 0.20 -15.57 1.73
C VAL A 326 -1.21 -15.70 2.28
N THR A 327 -1.47 -16.76 3.03
CA THR A 327 -2.81 -17.11 3.52
C THR A 327 -3.00 -16.88 5.02
N SER A 328 -1.95 -16.45 5.73
CA SER A 328 -2.00 -16.20 7.18
C SER A 328 -1.31 -14.91 7.56
N THR A 329 -1.85 -14.22 8.55
CA THR A 329 -1.28 -13.04 9.20
C THR A 329 -1.13 -13.28 10.70
N ARG A 330 -0.54 -12.30 11.39
CA ARG A 330 -0.48 -12.34 12.86
C ARG A 330 -1.83 -12.03 13.52
N LEU A 331 -2.66 -11.19 12.90
CA LEU A 331 -3.90 -10.70 13.47
C LEU A 331 -5.14 -11.06 12.67
N LEU A 332 -5.11 -10.81 11.37
CA LEU A 332 -6.26 -10.90 10.48
C LEU A 332 -5.89 -11.69 9.23
N PRO A 333 -6.88 -12.28 8.54
CA PRO A 333 -6.63 -12.92 7.26
C PRO A 333 -5.97 -11.95 6.28
N ASP A 334 -4.91 -12.40 5.60
CA ASP A 334 -4.21 -11.61 4.57
C ASP A 334 -5.04 -11.40 3.32
N SER A 335 -5.93 -12.36 3.04
CA SER A 335 -6.80 -12.31 1.87
C SER A 335 -8.25 -12.22 2.30
N ALA A 336 -9.02 -11.38 1.64
CA ALA A 336 -10.44 -11.20 1.87
C ALA A 336 -11.12 -10.62 0.64
N SER A 337 -12.44 -10.77 0.56
CA SER A 337 -13.29 -10.06 -0.40
C SER A 337 -14.01 -8.91 0.30
N HIS A 338 -14.19 -7.82 -0.44
CA HIS A 338 -14.96 -6.66 -0.02
C HIS A 338 -16.04 -6.36 -1.06
N GLN A 339 -17.21 -5.99 -0.60
CA GLN A 339 -18.24 -5.40 -1.46
C GLN A 339 -17.85 -3.97 -1.80
N PHE A 340 -18.02 -3.59 -3.05
CA PHE A 340 -17.60 -2.31 -3.59
C PHE A 340 -18.73 -1.32 -3.69
#